data_88c31ed0e7a46c77d377242ca66f47c1
#
_entry.id   88c31ed0e7a46c77d377242ca66f47c1
#
_cell.length_a   1.000
_cell.length_b   1.000
_cell.length_c   1.000
_cell.angle_alpha   90.00
_cell.angle_beta   90.00
_cell.angle_gamma   90.00
#
_symmetry.space_group_name_H-M   'P 1'
#
loop_
_entity.id
_entity.type
_entity.pdbx_description
1 polymer ?
#
loop_
_entity_poly.entity_id
_entity_poly.type
_entity_poly.pdbx_seq_one_letter_code
_entity_poly.pdbx_strand_id
1 'polypeptide(L)'
;SHGSTLLQMWSSDPSSRTPAAWTKFYDGFTTPRPDNHRGALPFRIRQVYKEMVKFVLEGDVASYICAAGILAHYVGDACQPLHVSFLHHGDPKNPDESPVHSVYETKMLDHFRAELINGINQQTAGSKVKKVFKGEDAAADAVVELMAGTIQRLAPSEVVQAYRDSKGREQLQAMWNRLGER
;
A
#
# COMPACT_ATOMS: atom_id res chain seq x y z
N SER A 1 6.66 -11.84 8.01
CA SER A 1 7.02 -10.64 7.25
C SER A 1 7.04 -9.44 8.18
N HIS A 2 8.01 -8.53 8.03
CA HIS A 2 8.16 -7.37 8.92
C HIS A 2 6.95 -6.43 8.86
N GLY A 3 6.29 -6.31 7.71
CA GLY A 3 5.07 -5.52 7.57
C GLY A 3 3.92 -6.03 8.42
N SER A 4 3.70 -7.34 8.44
CA SER A 4 2.65 -7.96 9.29
C SER A 4 2.90 -7.64 10.76
N THR A 5 4.13 -7.67 11.23
CA THR A 5 4.48 -7.40 12.63
C THR A 5 4.17 -5.95 13.02
N LEU A 6 4.50 -4.95 12.18
CA LEU A 6 4.14 -3.54 12.43
C LEU A 6 2.62 -3.32 12.46
N LEU A 7 1.88 -3.94 11.53
CA LEU A 7 0.43 -3.86 11.51
C LEU A 7 -0.20 -4.55 12.74
N GLN A 8 0.36 -5.67 13.18
CA GLN A 8 -0.04 -6.34 14.41
C GLN A 8 0.24 -5.48 15.65
N MET A 9 1.44 -4.87 15.74
CA MET A 9 1.77 -3.94 16.82
C MET A 9 0.79 -2.77 16.87
N TRP A 10 0.48 -2.15 15.74
CA TRP A 10 -0.49 -1.06 15.67
C TRP A 10 -1.86 -1.46 16.23
N SER A 11 -2.33 -2.67 15.87
CA SER A 11 -3.66 -3.15 16.25
C SER A 11 -3.74 -3.58 17.72
N SER A 12 -2.65 -4.14 18.27
CA SER A 12 -2.65 -4.73 19.61
C SER A 12 -2.15 -3.79 20.70
N ASP A 13 -1.34 -2.76 20.35
CA ASP A 13 -0.72 -1.86 21.31
C ASP A 13 -0.86 -0.39 20.88
N PRO A 14 -1.76 0.38 21.52
CA PRO A 14 -1.91 1.81 21.23
C PRO A 14 -0.61 2.62 21.38
N SER A 15 0.31 2.21 22.25
CA SER A 15 1.59 2.92 22.43
C SER A 15 2.52 2.78 21.22
N SER A 16 2.30 1.76 20.39
CA SER A 16 3.02 1.54 19.13
C SER A 16 2.59 2.49 17.99
N ARG A 17 1.50 3.23 18.15
CA ARG A 17 0.93 4.12 17.13
C ARG A 17 1.67 5.47 17.05
N THR A 18 2.99 5.43 17.22
CA THR A 18 3.87 6.59 17.18
C THR A 18 5.04 6.37 16.22
N PRO A 19 5.54 7.43 15.55
CA PRO A 19 6.74 7.33 14.72
C PRO A 19 7.95 6.78 15.48
N ALA A 20 8.11 7.17 16.76
CA ALA A 20 9.21 6.70 17.59
C ALA A 20 9.18 5.18 17.82
N ALA A 21 7.99 4.59 18.06
CA ALA A 21 7.86 3.15 18.22
C ALA A 21 8.22 2.40 16.93
N TRP A 22 7.84 2.94 15.77
CA TRP A 22 8.19 2.36 14.47
C TRP A 22 9.68 2.51 14.16
N THR A 23 10.28 3.65 14.48
CA THR A 23 11.74 3.83 14.38
C THR A 23 12.47 2.79 15.21
N LYS A 24 12.07 2.60 16.48
CA LYS A 24 12.65 1.59 17.37
C LYS A 24 12.51 0.16 16.80
N PHE A 25 11.37 -0.15 16.17
CA PHE A 25 11.18 -1.44 15.50
C PHE A 25 12.20 -1.63 14.37
N TYR A 26 12.39 -0.61 13.51
CA TYR A 26 13.35 -0.68 12.41
C TYR A 26 14.80 -0.74 12.88
N ASP A 27 15.14 -0.03 13.96
CA ASP A 27 16.48 -0.06 14.57
C ASP A 27 16.82 -1.41 15.22
N GLY A 28 15.81 -2.22 15.53
CA GLY A 28 15.97 -3.56 16.07
C GLY A 28 16.48 -4.61 15.07
N PHE A 29 16.60 -4.29 13.78
CA PHE A 29 17.16 -5.21 12.79
C PHE A 29 18.69 -5.24 12.85
N THR A 30 19.27 -6.43 12.69
CA THR A 30 20.73 -6.63 12.63
C THR A 30 21.40 -5.84 11.51
N THR A 31 20.68 -5.55 10.44
CA THR A 31 21.09 -4.61 9.38
C THR A 31 20.09 -3.46 9.39
N PRO A 32 20.46 -2.29 9.97
CA PRO A 32 19.58 -1.13 10.01
C PRO A 32 19.13 -0.74 8.61
N ARG A 33 17.83 -0.52 8.45
CA ARG A 33 17.31 -0.03 7.18
C ARG A 33 17.52 1.48 7.08
N PRO A 34 17.98 1.98 5.91
CA PRO A 34 18.02 3.42 5.65
C PRO A 34 16.64 4.06 5.86
N ASP A 35 16.60 5.32 6.27
CA ASP A 35 15.35 6.02 6.61
C ASP A 35 14.33 6.04 5.46
N ASN A 36 14.80 6.14 4.22
CA ASN A 36 13.97 6.08 3.01
C ASN A 36 13.38 4.68 2.71
N HIS A 37 13.81 3.64 3.44
CA HIS A 37 13.26 2.28 3.35
C HIS A 37 12.37 1.93 4.55
N ARG A 38 12.05 2.91 5.39
CA ARG A 38 11.20 2.73 6.58
C ARG A 38 9.78 3.19 6.26
N GLY A 39 8.83 2.29 6.31
CA GLY A 39 7.42 2.62 6.08
C GLY A 39 6.89 3.56 7.16
N ALA A 40 6.15 4.58 6.75
CA ALA A 40 5.55 5.56 7.64
C ALA A 40 4.12 5.93 7.22
N LEU A 41 3.48 5.10 6.42
CA LEU A 41 2.21 5.39 5.77
C LEU A 41 1.09 5.85 6.72
N PRO A 42 0.82 5.17 7.87
CA PRO A 42 -0.24 5.62 8.78
C PRO A 42 -0.01 7.04 9.33
N PHE A 43 1.25 7.41 9.56
CA PHE A 43 1.59 8.76 10.05
C PHE A 43 1.45 9.82 8.95
N ARG A 44 1.72 9.47 7.70
CA ARG A 44 1.47 10.34 6.55
C ARG A 44 -0.02 10.55 6.32
N ILE A 45 -0.83 9.53 6.48
CA ILE A 45 -2.30 9.64 6.45
C ILE A 45 -2.80 10.62 7.52
N ARG A 46 -2.33 10.49 8.78
CA ARG A 46 -2.66 11.45 9.84
C ARG A 46 -2.32 12.88 9.44
N GLN A 47 -1.08 13.08 8.99
CA GLN A 47 -0.58 14.41 8.61
C GLN A 47 -1.42 15.03 7.49
N VAL A 48 -1.60 14.30 6.39
CA VAL A 48 -2.33 14.82 5.21
C VAL A 48 -3.80 15.06 5.54
N TYR A 49 -4.45 14.14 6.27
CA TYR A 49 -5.83 14.32 6.70
C TYR A 49 -6.02 15.59 7.53
N LYS A 50 -5.13 15.84 8.49
CA LYS A 50 -5.15 17.05 9.33
C LYS A 50 -5.00 18.32 8.51
N GLU A 51 -4.05 18.34 7.57
CA GLU A 51 -3.88 19.49 6.66
C GLU A 51 -5.10 19.68 5.76
N MET A 52 -5.72 18.63 5.26
CA MET A 52 -6.96 18.73 4.47
C MET A 52 -8.10 19.40 5.27
N VAL A 53 -8.28 19.01 6.53
CA VAL A 53 -9.28 19.64 7.42
C VAL A 53 -8.98 21.12 7.60
N LYS A 54 -7.71 21.47 7.82
CA LYS A 54 -7.25 22.87 7.94
C LYS A 54 -7.57 23.66 6.67
N PHE A 55 -7.22 23.16 5.49
CA PHE A 55 -7.48 23.84 4.21
C PHE A 55 -8.97 24.07 3.96
N VAL A 56 -9.83 23.13 4.36
CA VAL A 56 -11.29 23.33 4.30
C VAL A 56 -11.73 24.49 5.21
N LEU A 57 -11.21 24.55 6.44
CA LEU A 57 -11.55 25.61 7.39
C LEU A 57 -11.04 26.99 6.95
N GLU A 58 -9.93 27.04 6.24
CA GLU A 58 -9.33 28.26 5.69
C GLU A 58 -9.94 28.67 4.32
N GLY A 59 -10.77 27.81 3.72
CA GLY A 59 -11.33 28.02 2.38
C GLY A 59 -10.31 27.87 1.25
N ASP A 60 -9.15 27.24 1.53
CA ASP A 60 -8.09 26.99 0.54
C ASP A 60 -8.39 25.71 -0.27
N VAL A 61 -9.23 25.87 -1.28
CA VAL A 61 -9.68 24.77 -2.16
C VAL A 61 -8.51 24.16 -2.96
N ALA A 62 -7.56 24.98 -3.39
CA ALA A 62 -6.41 24.51 -4.18
C ALA A 62 -5.53 23.55 -3.37
N SER A 63 -5.14 23.96 -2.16
CA SER A 63 -4.35 23.11 -1.26
C SER A 63 -5.12 21.87 -0.83
N TYR A 64 -6.44 21.97 -0.60
CA TYR A 64 -7.30 20.82 -0.33
C TYR A 64 -7.26 19.79 -1.46
N ILE A 65 -7.41 20.21 -2.72
CA ILE A 65 -7.36 19.29 -3.87
C ILE A 65 -6.00 18.62 -3.99
N CYS A 66 -4.91 19.37 -3.82
CA CYS A 66 -3.56 18.81 -3.83
C CYS A 66 -3.37 17.76 -2.73
N ALA A 67 -3.78 18.07 -1.50
CA ALA A 67 -3.69 17.15 -0.37
C ALA A 67 -4.58 15.91 -0.57
N ALA A 68 -5.77 16.06 -1.16
CA ALA A 68 -6.64 14.95 -1.51
C ALA A 68 -5.99 14.02 -2.54
N GLY A 69 -5.29 14.57 -3.53
CA GLY A 69 -4.49 13.77 -4.49
C GLY A 69 -3.37 12.96 -3.82
N ILE A 70 -2.65 13.59 -2.88
CA ILE A 70 -1.60 12.92 -2.09
C ILE A 70 -2.22 11.81 -1.22
N LEU A 71 -3.37 12.08 -0.59
CA LEU A 71 -4.06 11.08 0.23
C LEU A 71 -4.53 9.88 -0.62
N ALA A 72 -5.07 10.15 -1.81
CA ALA A 72 -5.50 9.11 -2.75
C ALA A 72 -4.31 8.23 -3.18
N HIS A 73 -3.14 8.82 -3.45
CA HIS A 73 -1.91 8.08 -3.75
C HIS A 73 -1.53 7.14 -2.60
N TYR A 74 -1.49 7.63 -1.35
CA TYR A 74 -1.17 6.81 -0.19
C TYR A 74 -2.19 5.69 0.07
N VAL A 75 -3.46 5.91 -0.24
CA VAL A 75 -4.49 4.85 -0.19
C VAL A 75 -4.23 3.81 -1.27
N GLY A 76 -3.83 4.22 -2.47
CA GLY A 76 -3.38 3.32 -3.53
C GLY A 76 -2.19 2.46 -3.10
N ASP A 77 -1.17 3.07 -2.47
CA ASP A 77 -0.02 2.35 -1.92
C ASP A 77 -0.44 1.29 -0.88
N ALA A 78 -1.43 1.61 -0.04
CA ALA A 78 -1.96 0.66 0.94
C ALA A 78 -2.65 -0.55 0.31
N CYS A 79 -3.15 -0.42 -0.92
CA CYS A 79 -3.77 -1.50 -1.69
C CYS A 79 -2.76 -2.34 -2.49
N GLN A 80 -1.50 -1.92 -2.57
CA GLN A 80 -0.48 -2.61 -3.35
C GLN A 80 0.35 -3.54 -2.45
N PRO A 81 0.30 -4.88 -2.66
CA PRO A 81 0.92 -5.85 -1.76
C PRO A 81 2.42 -5.64 -1.54
N LEU A 82 3.15 -5.23 -2.57
CA LEU A 82 4.60 -5.03 -2.47
C LEU A 82 4.96 -3.76 -1.69
N HIS A 83 4.09 -2.72 -1.65
CA HIS A 83 4.30 -1.51 -0.87
C HIS A 83 4.13 -1.74 0.63
N VAL A 84 3.34 -2.74 1.03
CA VAL A 84 3.11 -3.08 2.44
C VAL A 84 4.01 -4.22 2.93
N SER A 85 5.12 -4.47 2.22
CA SER A 85 6.04 -5.58 2.49
C SER A 85 7.50 -5.19 2.30
N PHE A 86 8.39 -5.95 2.93
CA PHE A 86 9.83 -5.88 2.65
C PHE A 86 10.22 -6.49 1.29
N LEU A 87 9.29 -7.16 0.61
CA LEU A 87 9.47 -7.73 -0.72
C LEU A 87 9.20 -6.73 -1.86
N HIS A 88 9.28 -5.44 -1.57
CA HIS A 88 9.03 -4.37 -2.54
C HIS A 88 9.77 -4.57 -3.89
N HIS A 89 11.03 -4.98 -3.83
CA HIS A 89 11.85 -5.33 -5.00
C HIS A 89 12.18 -6.83 -5.04
N GLY A 90 11.27 -7.70 -4.61
CA GLY A 90 11.51 -9.13 -4.52
C GLY A 90 12.29 -9.53 -3.27
N ASP A 91 12.83 -10.74 -3.25
CA ASP A 91 13.68 -11.21 -2.16
C ASP A 91 15.02 -10.46 -2.21
N PRO A 92 15.44 -9.76 -1.13
CA PRO A 92 16.72 -9.07 -1.09
C PRO A 92 17.95 -9.97 -1.34
N LYS A 93 17.78 -11.28 -1.20
CA LYS A 93 18.82 -12.29 -1.49
C LYS A 93 18.86 -12.70 -2.96
N ASN A 94 17.88 -12.25 -3.76
CA ASN A 94 17.78 -12.60 -5.17
C ASN A 94 17.65 -11.33 -6.04
N PRO A 95 18.77 -10.74 -6.49
CA PRO A 95 18.78 -9.52 -7.30
C PRO A 95 17.97 -9.59 -8.60
N ASP A 96 17.80 -10.80 -9.17
CA ASP A 96 17.02 -11.02 -10.39
C ASP A 96 15.53 -10.72 -10.23
N GLU A 97 15.05 -10.56 -9.01
CA GLU A 97 13.68 -10.21 -8.70
C GLU A 97 13.45 -8.70 -8.59
N SER A 98 14.51 -7.90 -8.60
CA SER A 98 14.41 -6.45 -8.46
C SER A 98 13.36 -5.80 -9.39
N PRO A 99 13.10 -6.28 -10.63
CA PRO A 99 12.07 -5.72 -11.48
C PRO A 99 10.63 -6.07 -11.11
N VAL A 100 10.37 -6.97 -10.14
CA VAL A 100 9.02 -7.47 -9.82
C VAL A 100 8.02 -6.34 -9.60
N HIS A 101 8.42 -5.31 -8.87
CA HIS A 101 7.57 -4.16 -8.56
C HIS A 101 7.09 -3.46 -9.84
N SER A 102 8.02 -3.04 -10.71
CA SER A 102 7.66 -2.35 -11.95
C SER A 102 6.93 -3.25 -12.95
N VAL A 103 7.21 -4.56 -12.96
CA VAL A 103 6.50 -5.51 -13.81
C VAL A 103 5.06 -5.68 -13.34
N TYR A 104 4.84 -5.84 -12.04
CA TYR A 104 3.51 -6.01 -11.46
C TYR A 104 2.68 -4.72 -11.55
N GLU A 105 3.18 -3.62 -11.00
CA GLU A 105 2.41 -2.38 -10.82
C GLU A 105 2.28 -1.56 -12.10
N THR A 106 3.31 -1.56 -12.95
CA THR A 106 3.30 -0.72 -14.15
C THR A 106 2.99 -1.56 -15.39
N LYS A 107 3.86 -2.51 -15.73
CA LYS A 107 3.76 -3.18 -17.03
C LYS A 107 2.52 -4.05 -17.16
N MET A 108 2.19 -4.83 -16.10
CA MET A 108 1.02 -5.69 -16.12
C MET A 108 -0.27 -4.89 -16.09
N LEU A 109 -0.38 -3.88 -15.21
CA LEU A 109 -1.60 -3.07 -15.10
C LEU A 109 -1.83 -2.21 -16.35
N ASP A 110 -0.76 -1.67 -16.96
CA ASP A 110 -0.91 -0.93 -18.23
C ASP A 110 -1.34 -1.86 -19.38
N HIS A 111 -0.80 -3.07 -19.43
CA HIS A 111 -1.14 -4.05 -20.47
C HIS A 111 -2.60 -4.49 -20.39
N PHE A 112 -3.13 -4.70 -19.18
CA PHE A 112 -4.51 -5.13 -18.91
C PHE A 112 -5.41 -4.01 -18.41
N ARG A 113 -5.09 -2.76 -18.76
CA ARG A 113 -5.80 -1.56 -18.27
C ARG A 113 -7.31 -1.61 -18.54
N ALA A 114 -7.73 -2.06 -19.72
CA ALA A 114 -9.13 -2.10 -20.09
C ALA A 114 -9.91 -3.10 -19.23
N GLU A 115 -9.38 -4.28 -19.05
CA GLU A 115 -9.93 -5.34 -18.22
C GLU A 115 -10.02 -4.91 -16.76
N LEU A 116 -8.94 -4.28 -16.24
CA LEU A 116 -8.89 -3.75 -14.88
C LEU A 116 -9.97 -2.69 -14.65
N ILE A 117 -10.07 -1.69 -15.53
CA ILE A 117 -11.06 -0.61 -15.40
C ILE A 117 -12.48 -1.18 -15.49
N ASN A 118 -12.74 -2.10 -16.40
CA ASN A 118 -14.04 -2.75 -16.52
C ASN A 118 -14.40 -3.52 -15.25
N GLY A 119 -13.46 -4.29 -14.69
CA GLY A 119 -13.64 -5.02 -13.43
C GLY A 119 -13.94 -4.09 -12.27
N ILE A 120 -13.17 -2.99 -12.11
CA ILE A 120 -13.39 -1.98 -11.07
C ILE A 120 -14.78 -1.37 -11.21
N ASN A 121 -15.17 -0.95 -12.43
CA ASN A 121 -16.48 -0.34 -12.68
C ASN A 121 -17.63 -1.30 -12.34
N GLN A 122 -17.50 -2.58 -12.68
CA GLN A 122 -18.50 -3.61 -12.34
C GLN A 122 -18.62 -3.81 -10.83
N GLN A 123 -17.49 -3.92 -10.13
CA GLN A 123 -17.47 -4.16 -8.67
C GLN A 123 -17.93 -2.93 -7.88
N THR A 124 -17.69 -1.73 -8.38
CA THR A 124 -18.06 -0.48 -7.70
C THR A 124 -19.43 0.06 -8.12
N ALA A 125 -20.07 -0.53 -9.14
CA ALA A 125 -21.37 -0.12 -9.60
C ALA A 125 -22.41 -0.13 -8.46
N GLY A 126 -23.04 1.01 -8.20
CA GLY A 126 -24.00 1.17 -7.11
C GLY A 126 -23.39 1.26 -5.70
N SER A 127 -22.08 1.21 -5.57
CA SER A 127 -21.41 1.41 -4.29
C SER A 127 -21.59 2.84 -3.80
N LYS A 128 -22.01 2.99 -2.54
CA LYS A 128 -22.11 4.29 -1.87
C LYS A 128 -20.94 4.47 -0.93
N VAL A 129 -20.46 5.70 -0.75
CA VAL A 129 -19.50 6.03 0.31
C VAL A 129 -20.09 5.57 1.65
N LYS A 130 -19.48 4.59 2.28
CA LYS A 130 -20.06 3.89 3.44
C LYS A 130 -19.49 4.35 4.77
N LYS A 131 -18.33 5.01 4.79
CA LYS A 131 -17.62 5.31 6.04
C LYS A 131 -17.13 6.75 6.04
N VAL A 132 -17.52 7.48 7.08
CA VAL A 132 -16.99 8.81 7.39
C VAL A 132 -16.00 8.63 8.53
N PHE A 133 -14.77 9.11 8.36
CA PHE A 133 -13.75 9.08 9.39
C PHE A 133 -13.86 10.32 10.27
N LYS A 134 -13.83 10.12 11.58
CA LYS A 134 -13.85 11.22 12.57
C LYS A 134 -12.43 11.40 13.11
N GLY A 135 -11.67 12.28 12.45
CA GLY A 135 -10.32 12.64 12.83
C GLY A 135 -9.23 11.80 12.15
N GLU A 136 -8.02 12.30 12.30
CA GLU A 136 -6.81 11.75 11.67
C GLU A 136 -6.43 10.36 12.20
N ASP A 137 -6.73 10.05 13.45
CA ASP A 137 -6.45 8.74 14.03
C ASP A 137 -7.34 7.66 13.44
N ALA A 138 -8.63 7.95 13.25
CA ALA A 138 -9.55 7.02 12.60
C ALA A 138 -9.18 6.78 11.12
N ALA A 139 -8.67 7.79 10.43
CA ALA A 139 -8.17 7.64 9.08
C ALA A 139 -6.90 6.77 9.02
N ALA A 140 -5.98 6.93 9.99
CA ALA A 140 -4.79 6.10 10.10
C ALA A 140 -5.13 4.64 10.47
N ASP A 141 -6.07 4.41 11.40
CA ASP A 141 -6.54 3.07 11.74
C ASP A 141 -7.15 2.38 10.51
N ALA A 142 -7.95 3.10 9.71
CA ALA A 142 -8.55 2.55 8.50
C ALA A 142 -7.51 2.17 7.43
N VAL A 143 -6.43 2.95 7.27
CA VAL A 143 -5.38 2.58 6.32
C VAL A 143 -4.58 1.37 6.79
N VAL A 144 -4.37 1.21 8.09
CA VAL A 144 -3.74 -0.01 8.64
C VAL A 144 -4.62 -1.24 8.43
N GLU A 145 -5.94 -1.12 8.64
CA GLU A 145 -6.91 -2.17 8.30
C GLU A 145 -6.86 -2.53 6.80
N LEU A 146 -6.78 -1.52 5.94
CA LEU A 146 -6.65 -1.70 4.49
C LEU A 146 -5.37 -2.45 4.12
N MET A 147 -4.21 -2.03 4.65
CA MET A 147 -2.92 -2.71 4.45
C MET A 147 -2.97 -4.18 4.91
N ALA A 148 -3.59 -4.46 6.06
CA ALA A 148 -3.78 -5.82 6.54
C ALA A 148 -4.68 -6.64 5.61
N GLY A 149 -5.77 -6.06 5.14
CA GLY A 149 -6.67 -6.66 4.16
C GLY A 149 -5.98 -6.96 2.83
N THR A 150 -5.12 -6.05 2.36
CA THR A 150 -4.32 -6.22 1.14
C THR A 150 -3.42 -7.45 1.23
N ILE A 151 -2.67 -7.59 2.33
CA ILE A 151 -1.78 -8.74 2.55
C ILE A 151 -2.57 -10.06 2.68
N GLN A 152 -3.76 -10.01 3.26
CA GLN A 152 -4.63 -11.20 3.39
C GLN A 152 -5.21 -11.66 2.06
N ARG A 153 -5.57 -10.72 1.19
CA ARG A 153 -6.13 -11.03 -0.15
C ARG A 153 -5.06 -11.52 -1.10
N LEU A 154 -3.92 -10.86 -1.11
CA LEU A 154 -2.80 -11.18 -1.99
C LEU A 154 -1.49 -11.05 -1.20
N ALA A 155 -0.92 -12.18 -0.80
CA ALA A 155 0.35 -12.17 -0.10
C ALA A 155 1.46 -11.64 -1.01
N PRO A 156 2.33 -10.72 -0.54
CA PRO A 156 3.46 -10.21 -1.33
C PRO A 156 4.36 -11.31 -1.92
N SER A 157 4.53 -12.41 -1.19
CA SER A 157 5.27 -13.59 -1.66
C SER A 157 4.62 -14.29 -2.86
N GLU A 158 3.29 -14.22 -3.00
CA GLU A 158 2.59 -14.77 -4.17
C GLU A 158 2.87 -13.94 -5.42
N VAL A 159 2.96 -12.61 -5.28
CA VAL A 159 3.35 -11.72 -6.39
C VAL A 159 4.77 -12.01 -6.87
N VAL A 160 5.71 -12.13 -5.92
CA VAL A 160 7.11 -12.50 -6.23
C VAL A 160 7.19 -13.87 -6.86
N GLN A 161 6.43 -14.86 -6.36
CA GLN A 161 6.40 -16.21 -6.91
C GLN A 161 5.78 -16.22 -8.31
N ALA A 162 4.69 -15.46 -8.55
CA ALA A 162 4.11 -15.34 -9.89
C ALA A 162 5.12 -14.74 -10.88
N TYR A 163 5.89 -13.74 -10.46
CA TYR A 163 6.95 -13.17 -11.26
C TYR A 163 8.07 -14.18 -11.60
N ARG A 164 8.51 -14.98 -10.62
CA ARG A 164 9.51 -16.04 -10.82
C ARG A 164 9.07 -17.08 -11.84
N ASP A 165 7.84 -17.55 -11.67
CA ASP A 165 7.29 -18.66 -12.46
C ASP A 165 6.91 -18.23 -13.89
N SER A 166 6.76 -16.94 -14.13
CA SER A 166 6.24 -16.38 -15.37
C SER A 166 7.31 -15.76 -16.28
N LYS A 167 8.60 -16.03 -16.05
CA LYS A 167 9.68 -15.49 -16.89
C LYS A 167 9.54 -15.95 -18.34
N GLY A 168 9.62 -14.97 -19.29
CA GLY A 168 9.56 -15.27 -20.71
C GLY A 168 8.63 -14.32 -21.49
N ARG A 169 8.32 -14.71 -22.74
CA ARG A 169 7.55 -13.85 -23.66
C ARG A 169 6.13 -13.52 -23.19
N GLU A 170 5.50 -14.42 -22.46
CA GLU A 170 4.12 -14.28 -21.99
C GLU A 170 4.02 -13.94 -20.50
N GLN A 171 5.09 -13.34 -19.94
CA GLN A 171 5.17 -13.08 -18.51
C GLN A 171 3.97 -12.29 -17.97
N LEU A 172 3.56 -11.23 -18.66
CA LEU A 172 2.46 -10.39 -18.20
C LEU A 172 1.14 -11.15 -18.20
N GLN A 173 0.87 -11.95 -19.26
CA GLN A 173 -0.33 -12.76 -19.35
C GLN A 173 -0.38 -13.85 -18.26
N ALA A 174 0.74 -14.53 -18.02
CA ALA A 174 0.84 -15.55 -17.00
C ALA A 174 0.65 -14.98 -15.59
N MET A 175 1.23 -13.81 -15.30
CA MET A 175 1.02 -13.10 -14.05
C MET A 175 -0.45 -12.66 -13.91
N TRP A 176 -1.05 -12.08 -14.94
CA TRP A 176 -2.44 -11.67 -14.94
C TRP A 176 -3.41 -12.83 -14.68
N ASN A 177 -3.23 -13.95 -15.34
CA ASN A 177 -4.05 -15.14 -15.13
C ASN A 177 -4.01 -15.66 -13.68
N ARG A 178 -2.91 -15.40 -12.99
CA ARG A 178 -2.73 -15.83 -11.59
C ARG A 178 -3.18 -14.80 -10.56
N LEU A 179 -3.06 -13.51 -10.85
CA LEU A 179 -3.20 -12.42 -9.89
C LEU A 179 -4.36 -11.47 -10.19
N GLY A 180 -4.80 -11.38 -11.45
CA GLY A 180 -5.70 -10.33 -11.93
C GLY A 180 -7.14 -10.38 -11.39
N GLU A 181 -7.57 -11.51 -10.84
CA GLU A 181 -8.90 -11.65 -10.24
C GLU A 181 -8.91 -11.46 -8.70
N ARG A 182 -7.77 -11.16 -8.08
CA ARG A 182 -7.59 -11.02 -6.63
C ARG A 182 -7.46 -9.58 -6.20
#